data_10aa7d5ba00b447ead474ab64277b764
#
_entry.id   10aa7d5ba00b447ead474ab64277b764
#
_cell.length_a   1.000
_cell.length_b   1.000
_cell.length_c   1.000
_cell.angle_alpha   90.00
_cell.angle_beta   90.00
_cell.angle_gamma   90.00
#
_symmetry.space_group_name_H-M   'P 1'
#
loop_
_entity.id
_entity.type
_entity.pdbx_description
1 polymer ?
#
loop_
_entity_poly.entity_id
_entity_poly.type
_entity_poly.pdbx_seq_one_letter_code
_entity_poly.pdbx_strand_id
1 'polypeptide(L)'
;MTAYLIANYDVVDRDLYRSYQKQSMPIMAGGAKLLVLDHASVGKEGTPGAQTVVIEYPTKEAALAVYESDEYQAVIGIRLSAISNGRGMIVDGFVMPS
;
A
#
# COMPACT_ATOMS: atom_id res chain seq x y z
N MET A 1 14.99 -10.77 5.03
CA MET A 1 13.72 -10.97 5.73
C MET A 1 12.62 -10.27 4.93
N THR A 2 11.57 -10.99 4.62
CA THR A 2 10.41 -10.46 3.91
C THR A 2 9.81 -9.27 4.67
N ALA A 3 9.34 -8.28 3.94
CA ALA A 3 8.70 -7.11 4.52
C ALA A 3 7.40 -6.80 3.81
N TYR A 4 6.56 -5.99 4.43
CA TYR A 4 5.24 -5.68 3.90
C TYR A 4 4.98 -4.18 3.98
N LEU A 5 4.39 -3.66 2.90
CA LEU A 5 3.73 -2.36 2.93
C LEU A 5 2.26 -2.62 3.23
N ILE A 6 1.77 -2.03 4.31
CA ILE A 6 0.38 -2.15 4.73
C ILE A 6 -0.23 -0.76 4.68
N ALA A 7 -1.33 -0.61 3.94
CA ALA A 7 -2.04 0.65 3.85
C ALA A 7 -3.54 0.41 4.04
N ASN A 8 -4.18 1.34 4.74
CA ASN A 8 -5.62 1.30 4.97
C ASN A 8 -6.17 2.72 4.90
N TYR A 9 -7.28 2.90 4.20
CA TYR A 9 -7.89 4.22 4.00
C TYR A 9 -9.28 4.08 3.39
N ASP A 10 -10.00 5.20 3.32
CA ASP A 10 -11.24 5.30 2.57
C ASP A 10 -10.96 5.96 1.22
N VAL A 11 -11.51 5.40 0.16
CA VAL A 11 -11.44 5.99 -1.18
C VAL A 11 -12.64 6.91 -1.34
N VAL A 12 -12.38 8.22 -1.48
CA VAL A 12 -13.42 9.23 -1.61
C VAL A 12 -13.59 9.73 -3.05
N ASP A 13 -12.60 9.48 -3.92
CA ASP A 13 -12.66 9.78 -5.35
C ASP A 13 -12.19 8.55 -6.11
N ARG A 14 -13.15 7.75 -6.58
CA ARG A 14 -12.83 6.46 -7.23
C ARG A 14 -12.13 6.63 -8.56
N ASP A 15 -12.47 7.64 -9.34
CA ASP A 15 -11.85 7.85 -10.64
C ASP A 15 -10.39 8.27 -10.49
N LEU A 16 -10.13 9.15 -9.53
CA LEU A 16 -8.78 9.59 -9.22
C LEU A 16 -7.94 8.42 -8.68
N TYR A 17 -8.55 7.58 -7.83
CA TYR A 17 -7.87 6.40 -7.29
C TYR A 17 -7.52 5.39 -8.38
N ARG A 18 -8.39 5.19 -9.37
CA ARG A 18 -8.09 4.34 -10.53
C ARG A 18 -6.90 4.87 -11.32
N SER A 19 -6.83 6.19 -11.50
CA SER A 19 -5.69 6.83 -12.14
C SER A 19 -4.39 6.53 -11.38
N TYR A 20 -4.45 6.63 -10.05
CA TYR A 20 -3.32 6.27 -9.19
C TYR A 20 -2.91 4.80 -9.39
N GLN A 21 -3.87 3.87 -9.34
CA GLN A 21 -3.59 2.44 -9.51
C GLN A 21 -2.90 2.17 -10.85
N LYS A 22 -3.39 2.76 -11.92
CA LYS A 22 -2.84 2.61 -13.27
C LYS A 22 -1.38 3.07 -13.33
N GLN A 23 -1.07 4.17 -12.68
CA GLN A 23 0.27 4.77 -12.72
C GLN A 23 1.24 4.12 -11.74
N SER A 24 0.73 3.64 -10.59
CA SER A 24 1.58 3.06 -9.55
C SER A 24 1.93 1.60 -9.78
N MET A 25 1.06 0.83 -10.43
CA MET A 25 1.28 -0.61 -10.61
C MET A 25 2.59 -0.95 -11.31
N PRO A 26 2.97 -0.31 -12.41
CA PRO A 26 4.27 -0.60 -13.04
C PRO A 26 5.47 -0.28 -12.13
N ILE A 27 5.34 0.76 -11.29
CA ILE A 27 6.40 1.17 -10.37
C ILE A 27 6.59 0.13 -9.26
N MET A 28 5.49 -0.42 -8.77
CA MET A 28 5.50 -1.33 -7.63
C MET A 28 5.71 -2.80 -8.02
N ALA A 29 5.67 -3.12 -9.33
CA ALA A 29 5.70 -4.49 -9.82
C ALA A 29 7.05 -5.20 -9.66
N GLY A 30 8.15 -4.48 -9.55
CA GLY A 30 9.50 -5.06 -9.49
C GLY A 30 9.79 -5.79 -8.20
N GLY A 31 9.65 -7.10 -8.17
CA GLY A 31 9.92 -7.94 -7.00
C GLY A 31 8.85 -7.89 -5.93
N ALA A 32 7.78 -7.14 -6.14
CA ALA A 32 6.68 -7.01 -5.19
C ALA A 32 5.58 -8.02 -5.50
N LYS A 33 4.86 -8.43 -4.45
CA LYS A 33 3.67 -9.27 -4.56
C LYS A 33 2.49 -8.57 -3.90
N LEU A 34 1.43 -8.30 -4.66
CA LEU A 34 0.19 -7.81 -4.07
C LEU A 34 -0.53 -8.98 -3.40
N LEU A 35 -0.60 -8.95 -2.07
CA LEU A 35 -1.21 -10.03 -1.29
C LEU A 35 -2.67 -9.73 -0.93
N VAL A 36 -2.99 -8.48 -0.66
CA VAL A 36 -4.34 -8.05 -0.27
C VAL A 36 -4.71 -6.78 -1.03
N LEU A 37 -5.88 -6.80 -1.61
CA LEU A 37 -6.53 -5.63 -2.18
C LEU A 37 -8.02 -5.80 -1.88
N ASP A 38 -8.46 -5.28 -0.74
CA ASP A 38 -9.83 -5.44 -0.25
C ASP A 38 -10.53 -4.09 -0.20
N HIS A 39 -11.70 -4.00 -0.82
CA HIS A 39 -12.51 -2.78 -0.87
C HIS A 39 -13.59 -2.73 0.20
N ALA A 40 -13.73 -3.79 0.99
CA ALA A 40 -14.81 -3.93 1.96
C ALA A 40 -14.29 -4.53 3.26
N SER A 41 -13.18 -4.01 3.75
CA SER A 41 -12.55 -4.46 4.98
C SER A 41 -13.52 -4.32 6.16
N VAL A 42 -13.56 -5.34 7.01
CA VAL A 42 -14.43 -5.35 8.18
C VAL A 42 -13.66 -4.82 9.37
N GLY A 43 -14.02 -3.62 9.81
CA GLY A 43 -13.41 -3.01 10.98
C GLY A 43 -13.84 -3.71 12.27
N LYS A 44 -12.90 -3.93 13.16
CA LYS A 44 -13.15 -4.59 14.46
C LYS A 44 -12.85 -3.67 15.62
N GLU A 45 -11.89 -2.82 15.48
CA GLU A 45 -11.48 -1.87 16.51
C GLU A 45 -11.12 -0.54 15.87
N GLY A 46 -11.40 0.55 16.53
CA GLY A 46 -11.18 1.88 15.97
C GLY A 46 -12.10 2.17 14.79
N THR A 47 -11.61 2.99 13.87
CA THR A 47 -12.36 3.38 12.67
C THR A 47 -11.50 3.15 11.40
N PRO A 48 -11.16 1.89 11.10
CA PRO A 48 -10.38 1.63 9.89
C PRO A 48 -11.19 1.94 8.63
N GLY A 49 -10.46 2.26 7.54
CA GLY A 49 -11.06 2.47 6.24
C GLY A 49 -11.45 1.17 5.57
N ALA A 50 -12.26 1.28 4.53
CA ALA A 50 -12.75 0.11 3.80
C ALA A 50 -11.73 -0.49 2.85
N GLN A 51 -10.72 0.27 2.43
CA GLN A 51 -9.71 -0.18 1.49
C GLN A 51 -8.46 -0.62 2.23
N THR A 52 -8.06 -1.87 2.05
CA THR A 52 -6.82 -2.40 2.62
C THR A 52 -5.93 -2.95 1.52
N VAL A 53 -4.65 -2.57 1.57
CA VAL A 53 -3.63 -3.01 0.61
C VAL A 53 -2.47 -3.60 1.40
N VAL A 54 -2.02 -4.79 1.01
CA VAL A 54 -0.80 -5.40 1.56
C VAL A 54 0.07 -5.85 0.39
N ILE A 55 1.28 -5.35 0.35
CA ILE A 55 2.26 -5.68 -0.68
C ILE A 55 3.49 -6.29 -0.01
N GLU A 56 3.91 -7.45 -0.49
CA GLU A 56 5.10 -8.13 0.00
C GLU A 56 6.33 -7.71 -0.80
N TYR A 57 7.42 -7.44 -0.09
CA TYR A 57 8.73 -7.14 -0.67
C TYR A 57 9.78 -8.10 -0.11
N PRO A 58 10.89 -8.34 -0.84
CA PRO A 58 11.94 -9.23 -0.33
C PRO A 58 12.57 -8.73 0.97
N THR A 59 12.70 -7.42 1.14
CA THR A 59 13.29 -6.79 2.33
C THR A 59 12.60 -5.46 2.62
N LYS A 60 12.78 -4.97 3.84
CA LYS A 60 12.31 -3.64 4.23
C LYS A 60 12.99 -2.55 3.38
N GLU A 61 14.29 -2.72 3.11
CA GLU A 61 15.05 -1.78 2.28
C GLU A 61 14.48 -1.70 0.88
N ALA A 62 14.07 -2.83 0.30
CA ALA A 62 13.45 -2.86 -1.03
C ALA A 62 12.11 -2.12 -1.03
N ALA A 63 11.30 -2.32 0.00
CA ALA A 63 10.02 -1.61 0.14
C ALA A 63 10.23 -0.11 0.27
N LEU A 64 11.17 0.31 1.12
CA LEU A 64 11.50 1.71 1.31
C LEU A 64 12.04 2.34 0.02
N ALA A 65 12.89 1.62 -0.72
CA ALA A 65 13.44 2.13 -1.97
C ALA A 65 12.35 2.41 -3.00
N VAL A 66 11.34 1.55 -3.11
CA VAL A 66 10.20 1.78 -4.02
C VAL A 66 9.35 2.95 -3.52
N TYR A 67 9.00 2.97 -2.24
CA TYR A 67 8.15 4.03 -1.69
C TYR A 67 8.80 5.40 -1.81
N GLU A 68 10.09 5.50 -1.56
CA GLU A 68 10.85 6.74 -1.58
C GLU A 68 11.40 7.08 -2.98
N SER A 69 11.16 6.24 -3.99
CA SER A 69 11.62 6.50 -5.35
C SER A 69 10.97 7.75 -5.94
N ASP A 70 11.69 8.44 -6.81
CA ASP A 70 11.16 9.62 -7.50
C ASP A 70 9.91 9.27 -8.30
N GLU A 71 9.89 8.09 -8.93
CA GLU A 71 8.75 7.61 -9.71
C GLU A 71 7.51 7.47 -8.85
N TYR A 72 7.62 6.85 -7.67
CA TYR A 72 6.46 6.69 -6.79
C TYR A 72 6.04 8.01 -6.17
N GLN A 73 6.98 8.82 -5.73
CA GLN A 73 6.68 10.13 -5.14
C GLN A 73 6.00 11.06 -6.13
N ALA A 74 6.24 10.89 -7.44
CA ALA A 74 5.56 11.66 -8.47
C ALA A 74 4.06 11.32 -8.58
N VAL A 75 3.64 10.12 -8.16
CA VAL A 75 2.24 9.68 -8.28
C VAL A 75 1.52 9.58 -6.93
N ILE A 76 2.23 9.62 -5.81
CA ILE A 76 1.61 9.47 -4.48
C ILE A 76 0.57 10.55 -4.20
N GLY A 77 0.79 11.76 -4.71
CA GLY A 77 -0.15 12.88 -4.54
C GLY A 77 -1.54 12.59 -5.09
N ILE A 78 -1.61 11.78 -6.15
CA ILE A 78 -2.90 11.36 -6.73
C ILE A 78 -3.65 10.52 -5.69
N ARG A 79 -2.98 9.56 -5.06
CA ARG A 79 -3.60 8.73 -4.02
C ARG A 79 -4.03 9.58 -2.82
N LEU A 80 -3.15 10.45 -2.33
CA LEU A 80 -3.45 11.28 -1.16
C LEU A 80 -4.65 12.20 -1.41
N SER A 81 -4.84 12.65 -2.65
CA SER A 81 -6.01 13.47 -3.02
C SER A 81 -7.28 12.65 -3.18
N ALA A 82 -7.16 11.33 -3.40
CA ALA A 82 -8.30 10.44 -3.65
C ALA A 82 -8.81 9.76 -2.39
N ILE A 83 -8.12 9.88 -1.26
CA ILE A 83 -8.42 9.13 -0.04
C ILE A 83 -8.63 10.04 1.15
N SER A 84 -9.24 9.50 2.20
CA SER A 84 -9.31 10.07 3.54
C SER A 84 -8.97 9.00 4.57
N ASN A 85 -8.73 9.41 5.81
CA ASN A 85 -8.45 8.49 6.91
C ASN A 85 -7.29 7.54 6.58
N GLY A 86 -6.24 8.08 5.94
CA GLY A 86 -5.14 7.29 5.42
C GLY A 86 -4.11 6.94 6.47
N ARG A 87 -3.62 5.70 6.40
CA ARG A 87 -2.47 5.24 7.16
C ARG A 87 -1.72 4.20 6.36
N GLY A 88 -0.40 4.24 6.49
CA GLY A 88 0.45 3.29 5.79
C GLY A 88 1.71 3.06 6.60
N MET A 89 2.27 1.86 6.48
CA MET A 89 3.47 1.49 7.20
C MET A 89 4.21 0.40 6.45
N ILE A 90 5.51 0.33 6.68
CA ILE A 90 6.35 -0.75 6.17
C ILE A 90 6.86 -1.50 7.39
N VAL A 91 6.64 -2.80 7.42
CA VAL A 91 6.96 -3.66 8.56
C VAL A 91 7.77 -4.87 8.11
N ASP A 92 8.60 -5.38 9.00
CA ASP A 92 9.28 -6.66 8.76
C ASP A 92 8.30 -7.82 8.98
N GLY A 93 8.49 -8.88 8.21
CA GLY A 93 7.79 -10.12 8.42
C GLY A 93 8.28 -10.83 9.67
N PHE A 94 7.51 -11.80 10.11
CA PHE A 94 7.85 -12.63 11.25
C PHE A 94 8.08 -14.06 10.79
N VAL A 95 9.16 -14.66 11.26
CA VAL A 95 9.47 -16.06 10.99
C VAL A 95 9.39 -16.83 12.31
N MET A 96 8.49 -17.82 12.35
CA MET A 96 8.33 -18.65 13.53
C MET A 96 9.62 -19.42 13.80
N PRO A 97 10.13 -19.43 15.03
CA PRO A 97 11.27 -20.27 15.36
C PRO A 97 10.88 -21.74 15.23
N SER A 98 11.79 -22.55 14.70
CA SER A 98 11.58 -23.99 14.52
C SER A 98 12.00 -24.77 15.76
#